data_fc7ccce65b11879484254ccbd2a801e1
#
_entry.id   fc7ccce65b11879484254ccbd2a801e1
#
_cell.length_a   1.000
_cell.length_b   1.000
_cell.length_c   1.000
_cell.angle_alpha   90.00
_cell.angle_beta   90.00
_cell.angle_gamma   90.00
#
_symmetry.space_group_name_H-M   'P 1'
#
loop_
_entity.id
_entity.type
_entity.pdbx_description
1 polymer ?
#
loop_
_entity_poly.entity_id
_entity_poly.type
_entity_poly.pdbx_seq_one_letter_code
_entity_poly.pdbx_strand_id
1 'polypeptide(L)'
;MQLHLSPEDQAFRDEMRTFFTTQIPQTIRDDVAAHREVSKEQYVEAQRILNEAGLAVPHWPAEWGGRDWTPLQRHIWREEMQLAAVPEPLAFNASMIGPVIAAFGNQEQKERFLPATANLDIWWCQGFSEPDAGSDLASLRTTAVRDGDDWVVNGQKTWTTLGQHADWIFCLVRTDPTAEKKQRGISMLVFPMNSPGVTLRPIELLDGGFEVNEVFFEDVRVPAENLIGEENRGWDYAKFLLGNERVGIARVGATKRMIVDAKQRAAGITSGGRPLIEDPSMRARIAQLENELLSLELTALRVVSNSSDGKPNPASSVLKLRGSELQQAATELMVDVAGPLSLASFADDDATDVPEWARVATPEFLNYRKVSIYGGSNEVQRTIIAGTILGL
;
A
#
# COMPACT_ATOMS: atom_id res chain seq x y z
N MET A 1 -13.90 0.47 27.35
CA MET A 1 -13.73 0.88 25.95
C MET A 1 -15.12 1.20 25.41
N GLN A 2 -15.37 2.42 24.96
CA GLN A 2 -16.63 2.76 24.31
C GLN A 2 -16.59 2.14 22.89
N LEU A 3 -17.55 1.29 22.58
CA LEU A 3 -17.70 0.66 21.27
C LEU A 3 -18.52 1.54 20.29
N HIS A 4 -19.00 2.68 20.77
CA HIS A 4 -19.77 3.64 19.97
C HIS A 4 -18.94 4.91 19.77
N LEU A 5 -19.01 5.45 18.56
CA LEU A 5 -18.45 6.75 18.25
C LEU A 5 -19.14 7.85 19.05
N SER A 6 -18.40 8.91 19.36
CA SER A 6 -19.00 10.14 19.85
C SER A 6 -19.91 10.74 18.77
N PRO A 7 -20.89 11.61 19.13
CA PRO A 7 -21.69 12.32 18.11
C PRO A 7 -20.82 13.11 17.10
N GLU A 8 -19.69 13.66 17.54
CA GLU A 8 -18.75 14.39 16.71
C GLU A 8 -18.03 13.44 15.71
N ASP A 9 -17.53 12.31 16.19
CA ASP A 9 -16.87 11.31 15.33
C ASP A 9 -17.87 10.66 14.36
N GLN A 10 -19.14 10.52 14.78
CA GLN A 10 -20.19 10.03 13.88
C GLN A 10 -20.50 11.05 12.78
N ALA A 11 -20.59 12.34 13.11
CA ALA A 11 -20.79 13.41 12.14
C ALA A 11 -19.62 13.45 11.14
N PHE A 12 -18.39 13.32 11.64
CA PHE A 12 -17.20 13.24 10.78
C PHE A 12 -17.24 12.02 9.85
N ARG A 13 -17.67 10.85 10.35
CA ARG A 13 -17.87 9.65 9.53
C ARG A 13 -18.88 9.88 8.41
N ASP A 14 -20.01 10.51 8.73
CA ASP A 14 -21.06 10.76 7.75
C ASP A 14 -20.61 11.81 6.69
N GLU A 15 -19.82 12.79 7.10
CA GLU A 15 -19.15 13.74 6.19
C GLU A 15 -18.22 13.01 5.22
N MET A 16 -17.30 12.18 5.71
CA MET A 16 -16.36 11.43 4.87
C MET A 16 -17.09 10.48 3.92
N ARG A 17 -18.09 9.76 4.41
CA ARG A 17 -18.93 8.90 3.57
C ARG A 17 -19.60 9.67 2.46
N THR A 18 -20.21 10.81 2.78
CA THR A 18 -20.89 11.67 1.80
C THR A 18 -19.90 12.15 0.75
N PHE A 19 -18.74 12.66 1.17
CA PHE A 19 -17.71 13.13 0.26
C PHE A 19 -17.28 12.01 -0.71
N PHE A 20 -16.87 10.86 -0.20
CA PHE A 20 -16.35 9.77 -1.03
C PHE A 20 -17.40 9.18 -1.98
N THR A 21 -18.67 9.19 -1.59
CA THR A 21 -19.74 8.64 -2.43
C THR A 21 -20.28 9.64 -3.44
N THR A 22 -20.06 10.96 -3.27
CA THR A 22 -20.62 11.99 -4.14
C THR A 22 -19.60 12.78 -4.94
N GLN A 23 -18.36 12.93 -4.46
CA GLN A 23 -17.34 13.74 -5.14
C GLN A 23 -16.43 12.92 -6.05
N ILE A 24 -16.19 11.65 -5.70
CA ILE A 24 -15.38 10.78 -6.56
C ILE A 24 -16.28 10.19 -7.67
N PRO A 25 -15.87 10.27 -8.95
CA PRO A 25 -16.65 9.75 -10.07
C PRO A 25 -17.10 8.31 -9.85
N GLN A 26 -18.39 8.04 -10.16
CA GLN A 26 -18.98 6.71 -9.98
C GLN A 26 -18.22 5.66 -10.80
N THR A 27 -17.80 6.00 -12.02
CA THR A 27 -17.03 5.11 -12.90
C THR A 27 -15.74 4.61 -12.26
N ILE A 28 -15.00 5.50 -11.59
CA ILE A 28 -13.76 5.12 -10.86
C ILE A 28 -14.09 4.17 -9.70
N ARG A 29 -15.14 4.49 -8.93
CA ARG A 29 -15.58 3.65 -7.81
C ARG A 29 -16.09 2.28 -8.27
N ASP A 30 -16.79 2.23 -9.41
CA ASP A 30 -17.25 0.97 -10.00
C ASP A 30 -16.10 0.08 -10.46
N ASP A 31 -15.01 0.68 -11.01
CA ASP A 31 -13.82 -0.07 -11.39
C ASP A 31 -13.12 -0.67 -10.16
N VAL A 32 -12.94 0.13 -9.10
CA VAL A 32 -12.37 -0.36 -7.83
C VAL A 32 -13.27 -1.43 -7.18
N ALA A 33 -14.60 -1.25 -7.22
CA ALA A 33 -15.55 -2.20 -6.65
C ALA A 33 -15.58 -3.52 -7.41
N ALA A 34 -15.41 -3.47 -8.73
CA ALA A 34 -15.38 -4.65 -9.59
C ALA A 34 -13.98 -5.28 -9.71
N HIS A 35 -12.99 -4.77 -8.96
CA HIS A 35 -11.58 -5.22 -9.02
C HIS A 35 -10.98 -5.12 -10.43
N ARG A 36 -11.46 -4.15 -11.23
CA ARG A 36 -10.87 -3.82 -12.52
C ARG A 36 -9.59 -2.98 -12.30
N GLU A 37 -8.71 -3.01 -13.29
CA GLU A 37 -7.54 -2.15 -13.30
C GLU A 37 -7.96 -0.67 -13.31
N VAL A 38 -7.46 0.10 -12.36
CA VAL A 38 -7.64 1.55 -12.30
C VAL A 38 -6.53 2.19 -13.13
N SER A 39 -6.88 2.94 -14.18
CA SER A 39 -5.90 3.57 -15.05
C SER A 39 -5.11 4.67 -14.31
N LYS A 40 -3.93 5.05 -14.88
CA LYS A 40 -3.14 6.18 -14.36
C LYS A 40 -3.98 7.45 -14.28
N GLU A 41 -4.79 7.73 -15.30
CA GLU A 41 -5.64 8.92 -15.40
C GLU A 41 -6.71 8.93 -14.29
N GLN A 42 -7.35 7.79 -14.04
CA GLN A 42 -8.33 7.64 -12.95
C GLN A 42 -7.70 7.83 -11.56
N TYR A 43 -6.49 7.29 -11.36
CA TYR A 43 -5.73 7.54 -10.13
C TYR A 43 -5.42 9.02 -9.93
N VAL A 44 -4.94 9.70 -10.98
CA VAL A 44 -4.62 11.13 -10.95
C VAL A 44 -5.87 11.95 -10.69
N GLU A 45 -7.00 11.65 -11.35
CA GLU A 45 -8.26 12.35 -11.16
C GLU A 45 -8.76 12.20 -9.70
N ALA A 46 -8.82 10.98 -9.17
CA ALA A 46 -9.23 10.74 -7.80
C ALA A 46 -8.32 11.45 -6.79
N GLN A 47 -7.00 11.38 -6.99
CA GLN A 47 -6.02 12.02 -6.11
C GLN A 47 -6.17 13.54 -6.10
N ARG A 48 -6.40 14.18 -7.24
CA ARG A 48 -6.60 15.62 -7.34
C ARG A 48 -7.86 16.08 -6.64
N ILE A 49 -8.98 15.36 -6.81
CA ILE A 49 -10.22 15.64 -6.07
C ILE A 49 -9.97 15.55 -4.56
N LEU A 50 -9.26 14.51 -4.10
CA LEU A 50 -8.88 14.38 -2.69
C LEU A 50 -7.98 15.51 -2.23
N ASN A 51 -7.00 15.93 -3.06
CA ASN A 51 -6.06 17.00 -2.71
C ASN A 51 -6.73 18.37 -2.61
N GLU A 52 -7.63 18.70 -3.54
CA GLU A 52 -8.43 19.93 -3.50
C GLU A 52 -9.27 20.03 -2.23
N ALA A 53 -9.80 18.91 -1.74
CA ALA A 53 -10.53 18.84 -0.48
C ALA A 53 -9.61 18.78 0.77
N GLY A 54 -8.29 18.67 0.60
CA GLY A 54 -7.32 18.46 1.67
C GLY A 54 -7.42 17.08 2.31
N LEU A 55 -7.82 16.07 1.54
CA LEU A 55 -8.03 14.69 1.96
C LEU A 55 -6.98 13.71 1.38
N ALA A 56 -6.05 14.18 0.54
CA ALA A 56 -5.05 13.30 -0.07
C ALA A 56 -3.95 12.86 0.91
N VAL A 57 -3.48 13.79 1.75
CA VAL A 57 -2.32 13.57 2.64
C VAL A 57 -2.59 14.05 4.06
N PRO A 58 -3.71 13.67 4.71
CA PRO A 58 -4.14 14.24 5.98
C PRO A 58 -3.18 13.96 7.16
N HIS A 59 -2.23 13.05 6.99
CA HIS A 59 -1.23 12.69 8.00
C HIS A 59 0.10 13.45 7.85
N TRP A 60 0.22 14.32 6.85
CA TRP A 60 1.39 15.19 6.68
C TRP A 60 1.37 16.39 7.65
N PRO A 61 2.48 17.14 7.80
CA PRO A 61 2.46 18.44 8.45
C PRO A 61 1.43 19.38 7.80
N ALA A 62 0.78 20.21 8.61
CA ALA A 62 -0.31 21.10 8.14
C ALA A 62 0.15 22.04 7.02
N GLU A 63 1.38 22.55 7.09
CA GLU A 63 1.99 23.40 6.08
C GLU A 63 2.15 22.74 4.69
N TRP A 64 2.08 21.41 4.63
CA TRP A 64 2.19 20.61 3.41
C TRP A 64 0.90 19.87 3.05
N GLY A 65 -0.25 20.33 3.54
CA GLY A 65 -1.57 19.80 3.18
C GLY A 65 -2.14 18.77 4.17
N GLY A 66 -1.46 18.57 5.30
CA GLY A 66 -1.95 17.70 6.37
C GLY A 66 -3.11 18.30 7.16
N ARG A 67 -3.75 17.48 7.99
CA ARG A 67 -4.86 17.84 8.87
C ARG A 67 -4.51 17.52 10.31
N ASP A 68 -4.92 18.39 11.23
CA ASP A 68 -4.81 18.16 12.67
C ASP A 68 -5.94 17.22 13.15
N TRP A 69 -5.97 16.02 12.58
CA TRP A 69 -6.94 15.01 12.90
C TRP A 69 -6.46 14.11 14.02
N THR A 70 -7.39 13.73 14.88
CA THR A 70 -7.14 12.67 15.84
C THR A 70 -6.81 11.34 15.12
N PRO A 71 -6.12 10.42 15.78
CA PRO A 71 -5.89 9.09 15.24
C PRO A 71 -7.19 8.36 14.85
N LEU A 72 -8.29 8.57 15.57
CA LEU A 72 -9.60 8.00 15.26
C LEU A 72 -10.18 8.58 13.98
N GLN A 73 -10.10 9.90 13.78
CA GLN A 73 -10.54 10.54 12.54
C GLN A 73 -9.77 10.05 11.32
N ARG A 74 -8.44 9.84 11.44
CA ARG A 74 -7.62 9.24 10.36
C ARG A 74 -8.05 7.80 10.05
N HIS A 75 -8.43 7.03 11.07
CA HIS A 75 -8.96 5.68 10.90
C HIS A 75 -10.32 5.72 10.17
N ILE A 76 -11.26 6.57 10.61
CA ILE A 76 -12.57 6.76 9.98
C ILE A 76 -12.43 7.19 8.52
N TRP A 77 -11.59 8.19 8.23
CA TRP A 77 -11.30 8.65 6.87
C TRP A 77 -10.88 7.50 5.95
N ARG A 78 -9.94 6.66 6.40
CA ARG A 78 -9.44 5.54 5.60
C ARG A 78 -10.50 4.45 5.43
N GLU A 79 -11.22 4.11 6.49
CA GLU A 79 -12.27 3.10 6.44
C GLU A 79 -13.39 3.51 5.47
N GLU A 80 -13.90 4.73 5.57
CA GLU A 80 -14.97 5.22 4.70
C GLU A 80 -14.52 5.32 3.23
N MET A 81 -13.28 5.71 2.97
CA MET A 81 -12.69 5.70 1.63
C MET A 81 -12.66 4.29 1.03
N GLN A 82 -12.18 3.31 1.80
CA GLN A 82 -12.11 1.90 1.37
C GLN A 82 -13.52 1.30 1.17
N LEU A 83 -14.47 1.61 2.05
CA LEU A 83 -15.87 1.16 1.93
C LEU A 83 -16.56 1.76 0.70
N ALA A 84 -16.28 3.01 0.37
CA ALA A 84 -16.81 3.70 -0.80
C ALA A 84 -16.14 3.28 -2.13
N ALA A 85 -15.20 2.33 -2.10
CA ALA A 85 -14.42 1.89 -3.26
C ALA A 85 -13.67 3.04 -3.96
N VAL A 86 -13.11 3.96 -3.19
CA VAL A 86 -12.25 5.03 -3.72
C VAL A 86 -10.83 4.52 -3.83
N PRO A 87 -10.09 4.80 -4.93
CA PRO A 87 -8.65 4.54 -4.98
C PRO A 87 -7.95 5.25 -3.82
N GLU A 88 -7.20 4.50 -3.02
CA GLU A 88 -6.43 5.12 -1.94
C GLU A 88 -5.35 6.03 -2.55
N PRO A 89 -5.01 7.17 -1.91
CA PRO A 89 -3.88 7.97 -2.34
C PRO A 89 -2.64 7.11 -2.57
N LEU A 90 -1.93 7.35 -3.68
CA LEU A 90 -0.79 6.52 -4.06
C LEU A 90 0.18 6.37 -2.88
N ALA A 91 0.33 5.15 -2.39
CA ALA A 91 1.08 4.89 -1.16
C ALA A 91 2.53 5.37 -1.23
N PHE A 92 3.18 5.24 -2.40
CA PHE A 92 4.55 5.72 -2.62
C PHE A 92 4.66 7.22 -2.41
N ASN A 93 3.65 7.98 -2.85
CA ASN A 93 3.54 9.42 -2.68
C ASN A 93 3.14 9.77 -1.24
N ALA A 94 1.94 9.37 -0.85
CA ALA A 94 1.29 9.86 0.36
C ALA A 94 1.92 9.30 1.64
N SER A 95 2.23 7.99 1.67
CA SER A 95 2.62 7.31 2.91
C SER A 95 4.12 7.00 3.01
N MET A 96 4.86 7.09 1.89
CA MET A 96 6.27 6.73 1.84
C MET A 96 7.18 7.94 1.64
N ILE A 97 7.41 8.37 0.39
CA ILE A 97 8.42 9.42 0.12
C ILE A 97 8.00 10.80 0.64
N GLY A 98 6.73 11.16 0.56
CA GLY A 98 6.25 12.46 1.03
C GLY A 98 6.59 12.71 2.50
N PRO A 99 6.22 11.83 3.44
CA PRO A 99 6.63 11.94 4.84
C PRO A 99 8.14 11.98 5.05
N VAL A 100 8.93 11.25 4.25
CA VAL A 100 10.39 11.28 4.33
C VAL A 100 10.94 12.64 3.91
N ILE A 101 10.48 13.19 2.78
CA ILE A 101 10.91 14.53 2.34
C ILE A 101 10.45 15.59 3.35
N ALA A 102 9.24 15.51 3.88
CA ALA A 102 8.73 16.45 4.88
C ALA A 102 9.59 16.45 6.16
N ALA A 103 10.08 15.27 6.58
CA ALA A 103 10.88 15.14 7.81
C ALA A 103 12.38 15.42 7.60
N PHE A 104 12.97 15.01 6.48
CA PHE A 104 14.42 14.96 6.29
C PHE A 104 14.92 15.75 5.08
N GLY A 105 14.05 16.12 4.14
CA GLY A 105 14.40 16.96 3.00
C GLY A 105 14.81 18.38 3.42
N ASN A 106 15.67 19.02 2.66
CA ASN A 106 15.94 20.46 2.80
C ASN A 106 14.76 21.28 2.30
N GLN A 107 14.80 22.61 2.49
CA GLN A 107 13.67 23.48 2.14
C GLN A 107 13.36 23.47 0.64
N GLU A 108 14.37 23.47 -0.21
CA GLU A 108 14.22 23.43 -1.67
C GLU A 108 13.56 22.11 -2.13
N GLN A 109 13.97 20.98 -1.53
CA GLN A 109 13.36 19.68 -1.81
C GLN A 109 11.91 19.63 -1.39
N LYS A 110 11.56 20.18 -0.22
CA LYS A 110 10.18 20.25 0.26
C LYS A 110 9.31 21.07 -0.67
N GLU A 111 9.74 22.28 -1.04
CA GLU A 111 9.02 23.17 -1.95
C GLU A 111 8.87 22.58 -3.35
N ARG A 112 9.91 21.91 -3.84
CA ARG A 112 9.91 21.27 -5.16
C ARG A 112 8.99 20.06 -5.23
N PHE A 113 9.03 19.19 -4.23
CA PHE A 113 8.43 17.86 -4.34
C PHE A 113 7.08 17.73 -3.62
N LEU A 114 6.90 18.30 -2.42
CA LEU A 114 5.72 17.98 -1.60
C LEU A 114 4.41 18.37 -2.26
N PRO A 115 4.22 19.58 -2.81
CA PRO A 115 2.96 19.95 -3.46
C PRO A 115 2.64 19.05 -4.67
N ALA A 116 3.64 18.80 -5.53
CA ALA A 116 3.47 17.94 -6.71
C ALA A 116 3.23 16.47 -6.33
N THR A 117 3.79 16.01 -5.21
CA THR A 117 3.58 14.67 -4.67
C THR A 117 2.18 14.50 -4.12
N ALA A 118 1.66 15.48 -3.38
CA ALA A 118 0.30 15.46 -2.84
C ALA A 118 -0.76 15.48 -3.94
N ASN A 119 -0.53 16.25 -5.00
CA ASN A 119 -1.44 16.42 -6.14
C ASN A 119 -1.32 15.30 -7.20
N LEU A 120 -0.35 14.37 -7.02
CA LEU A 120 0.02 13.34 -8.01
C LEU A 120 0.42 13.93 -9.38
N ASP A 121 1.07 15.10 -9.37
CA ASP A 121 1.76 15.66 -10.55
C ASP A 121 3.13 14.97 -10.74
N ILE A 122 3.63 14.34 -9.69
CA ILE A 122 4.78 13.42 -9.70
C ILE A 122 4.29 12.06 -9.21
N TRP A 123 4.40 11.05 -10.04
CA TRP A 123 4.20 9.66 -9.65
C TRP A 123 5.52 9.04 -9.20
N TRP A 124 5.61 8.64 -7.93
CA TRP A 124 6.79 8.01 -7.37
C TRP A 124 6.73 6.49 -7.43
N CYS A 125 7.88 5.85 -7.62
CA CYS A 125 8.05 4.42 -7.34
C CYS A 125 9.20 4.18 -6.37
N GLN A 126 9.23 2.99 -5.76
CA GLN A 126 10.19 2.61 -4.73
C GLN A 126 11.28 1.70 -5.29
N GLY A 127 12.54 2.10 -5.16
CA GLY A 127 13.73 1.32 -5.53
C GLY A 127 14.46 0.78 -4.30
N PHE A 128 13.86 -0.21 -3.60
CA PHE A 128 14.46 -0.78 -2.39
C PHE A 128 15.02 -2.17 -2.64
N SER A 129 14.17 -3.15 -2.85
CA SER A 129 14.54 -4.56 -3.01
C SER A 129 15.43 -4.81 -4.23
N GLU A 130 16.33 -5.78 -4.09
CA GLU A 130 17.18 -6.32 -5.16
C GLU A 130 17.00 -7.84 -5.23
N PRO A 131 17.42 -8.52 -6.32
CA PRO A 131 17.25 -9.97 -6.43
C PRO A 131 17.75 -10.76 -5.21
N ASP A 132 18.87 -10.31 -4.58
CA ASP A 132 19.48 -10.95 -3.41
C ASP A 132 19.23 -10.18 -2.09
N ALA A 133 18.46 -9.10 -2.10
CA ALA A 133 18.27 -8.22 -0.94
C ALA A 133 16.80 -7.76 -0.81
N GLY A 134 15.94 -8.67 -0.32
CA GLY A 134 14.54 -8.41 0.02
C GLY A 134 14.36 -8.21 1.53
N SER A 135 14.14 -9.29 2.29
CA SER A 135 14.05 -9.25 3.76
C SER A 135 15.36 -8.79 4.42
N ASP A 136 16.53 -9.19 3.88
CA ASP A 136 17.84 -8.64 4.25
C ASP A 136 18.18 -7.41 3.37
N LEU A 137 17.33 -6.38 3.42
CA LEU A 137 17.49 -5.17 2.61
C LEU A 137 18.83 -4.45 2.86
N ALA A 138 19.42 -4.61 4.05
CA ALA A 138 20.72 -4.02 4.35
C ALA A 138 21.86 -4.58 3.49
N SER A 139 21.65 -5.71 2.82
CA SER A 139 22.62 -6.32 1.91
C SER A 139 22.55 -5.82 0.47
N LEU A 140 21.76 -4.76 0.20
CA LEU A 140 21.65 -4.14 -1.12
C LEU A 140 23.03 -3.79 -1.71
N ARG A 141 23.17 -3.92 -3.04
CA ARG A 141 24.40 -3.77 -3.77
C ARG A 141 24.39 -2.65 -4.81
N THR A 142 23.21 -2.12 -5.16
CA THR A 142 23.14 -0.94 -6.04
C THR A 142 24.02 0.17 -5.47
N THR A 143 25.03 0.57 -6.21
CA THR A 143 26.03 1.56 -5.76
C THR A 143 25.68 2.96 -6.22
N ALA A 144 26.12 3.97 -5.47
CA ALA A 144 26.21 5.34 -5.93
C ALA A 144 27.59 5.90 -5.55
N VAL A 145 28.37 6.27 -6.55
CA VAL A 145 29.73 6.80 -6.37
C VAL A 145 29.73 8.27 -6.74
N ARG A 146 30.37 9.09 -5.92
CA ARG A 146 30.47 10.54 -6.15
C ARG A 146 31.40 10.82 -7.33
N ASP A 147 30.94 11.62 -8.29
CA ASP A 147 31.72 12.12 -9.43
C ASP A 147 31.40 13.61 -9.66
N GLY A 148 32.21 14.46 -9.07
CA GLY A 148 31.99 15.91 -9.08
C GLY A 148 30.73 16.31 -8.35
N ASP A 149 29.82 16.98 -9.05
CA ASP A 149 28.53 17.42 -8.50
C ASP A 149 27.39 16.37 -8.66
N ASP A 150 27.74 15.19 -9.19
CA ASP A 150 26.79 14.09 -9.41
C ASP A 150 27.13 12.86 -8.58
N TRP A 151 26.14 11.99 -8.44
CA TRP A 151 26.27 10.58 -8.12
C TRP A 151 26.17 9.75 -9.40
N VAL A 152 27.00 8.73 -9.57
CA VAL A 152 26.88 7.73 -10.63
C VAL A 152 26.29 6.46 -10.02
N VAL A 153 25.07 6.12 -10.42
CA VAL A 153 24.31 4.99 -9.88
C VAL A 153 24.41 3.79 -10.82
N ASN A 154 24.80 2.64 -10.26
CA ASN A 154 24.89 1.36 -10.96
C ASN A 154 24.25 0.24 -10.13
N GLY A 155 23.44 -0.61 -10.77
CA GLY A 155 22.83 -1.76 -10.11
C GLY A 155 21.47 -2.14 -10.66
N GLN A 156 20.71 -2.84 -9.83
CA GLN A 156 19.39 -3.36 -10.20
C GLN A 156 18.45 -3.33 -9.00
N LYS A 157 17.19 -2.96 -9.25
CA LYS A 157 16.08 -3.09 -8.31
C LYS A 157 15.05 -4.07 -8.87
N THR A 158 14.33 -4.72 -7.96
CA THR A 158 13.24 -5.64 -8.33
C THR A 158 11.99 -5.38 -7.49
N TRP A 159 10.85 -5.87 -7.97
CA TRP A 159 9.54 -5.66 -7.34
C TRP A 159 9.14 -4.19 -7.23
N THR A 160 9.59 -3.36 -8.19
CA THR A 160 9.24 -1.94 -8.23
C THR A 160 7.79 -1.79 -8.72
N THR A 161 6.87 -1.66 -7.76
CA THR A 161 5.44 -1.59 -8.03
C THR A 161 5.08 -0.30 -8.75
N LEU A 162 4.27 -0.42 -9.82
CA LEU A 162 3.79 0.66 -10.67
C LEU A 162 4.92 1.53 -11.26
N GLY A 163 6.14 0.96 -11.36
CA GLY A 163 7.28 1.64 -11.95
C GLY A 163 7.07 2.06 -13.40
N GLN A 164 6.23 1.35 -14.14
CA GLN A 164 5.83 1.69 -15.52
C GLN A 164 5.06 3.02 -15.64
N HIS A 165 4.48 3.51 -14.56
CA HIS A 165 3.76 4.78 -14.50
C HIS A 165 4.57 5.89 -13.84
N ALA A 166 5.72 5.56 -13.22
CA ALA A 166 6.47 6.47 -12.37
C ALA A 166 7.25 7.51 -13.17
N ASP A 167 7.17 8.74 -12.68
CA ASP A 167 7.99 9.85 -13.14
C ASP A 167 9.34 9.89 -12.41
N TRP A 168 9.35 9.53 -11.12
CA TRP A 168 10.50 9.55 -10.24
C TRP A 168 10.60 8.27 -9.40
N ILE A 169 11.84 7.93 -9.04
CA ILE A 169 12.14 6.84 -8.10
C ILE A 169 12.82 7.40 -6.84
N PHE A 170 12.42 6.88 -5.66
CA PHE A 170 13.23 7.03 -4.44
C PHE A 170 13.97 5.71 -4.18
N CYS A 171 15.29 5.79 -4.23
CA CYS A 171 16.16 4.63 -4.32
C CYS A 171 17.11 4.54 -3.13
N LEU A 172 17.20 3.37 -2.49
CA LEU A 172 18.28 3.08 -1.54
C LEU A 172 19.50 2.58 -2.31
N VAL A 173 20.64 3.22 -2.05
CA VAL A 173 21.90 2.94 -2.71
C VAL A 173 23.04 2.79 -1.71
N ARG A 174 24.07 2.02 -2.08
CA ARG A 174 25.31 1.87 -1.34
C ARG A 174 26.27 2.99 -1.67
N THR A 175 26.45 3.92 -0.75
CA THR A 175 27.42 5.05 -0.87
C THR A 175 28.73 4.76 -0.15
N ASP A 176 28.73 3.95 0.93
CA ASP A 176 29.92 3.48 1.60
C ASP A 176 29.93 1.95 1.71
N PRO A 177 30.68 1.25 0.84
CA PRO A 177 30.83 -0.20 0.91
C PRO A 177 31.75 -0.66 2.06
N THR A 178 32.49 0.25 2.71
CA THR A 178 33.47 -0.06 3.77
C THR A 178 32.88 0.12 5.17
N ALA A 179 31.65 0.59 5.30
CA ALA A 179 30.98 0.81 6.58
C ALA A 179 30.97 -0.47 7.43
N GLU A 180 31.39 -0.37 8.69
CA GLU A 180 31.44 -1.49 9.66
C GLU A 180 30.06 -2.19 9.77
N LYS A 181 28.98 -1.41 9.75
CA LYS A 181 27.61 -1.91 9.72
C LYS A 181 27.01 -1.62 8.34
N LYS A 182 26.55 -2.64 7.63
CA LYS A 182 25.96 -2.50 6.29
C LYS A 182 24.93 -1.37 6.20
N GLN A 183 24.14 -1.17 7.26
CA GLN A 183 23.12 -0.12 7.33
C GLN A 183 23.69 1.31 7.29
N ARG A 184 24.94 1.50 7.69
CA ARG A 184 25.58 2.83 7.79
C ARG A 184 26.24 3.28 6.49
N GLY A 185 26.25 2.44 5.47
CA GLY A 185 26.75 2.78 4.12
C GLY A 185 25.63 2.93 3.10
N ILE A 186 24.39 3.21 3.53
CA ILE A 186 23.22 3.33 2.65
C ILE A 186 22.71 4.76 2.67
N SER A 187 22.49 5.32 1.49
CA SER A 187 21.86 6.63 1.27
C SER A 187 20.55 6.51 0.51
N MET A 188 19.75 7.56 0.50
CA MET A 188 18.51 7.66 -0.28
C MET A 188 18.67 8.73 -1.33
N LEU A 189 18.64 8.35 -2.62
CA LEU A 189 18.64 9.23 -3.77
C LEU A 189 17.26 9.26 -4.42
N VAL A 190 16.92 10.41 -5.00
CA VAL A 190 15.73 10.56 -5.83
C VAL A 190 16.12 11.03 -7.22
N PHE A 191 15.54 10.41 -8.25
CA PHE A 191 15.85 10.78 -9.64
C PHE A 191 14.75 10.39 -10.60
N PRO A 192 14.67 11.05 -11.78
CA PRO A 192 13.67 10.74 -12.79
C PRO A 192 13.84 9.32 -13.36
N MET A 193 12.73 8.64 -13.62
CA MET A 193 12.72 7.31 -14.25
C MET A 193 13.12 7.35 -15.73
N ASN A 194 13.05 8.50 -16.37
CA ASN A 194 13.50 8.71 -17.76
C ASN A 194 14.95 9.16 -17.86
N SER A 195 15.74 9.10 -16.77
CA SER A 195 17.17 9.42 -16.82
C SER A 195 17.92 8.46 -17.75
N PRO A 196 18.92 8.95 -18.53
CA PRO A 196 19.77 8.07 -19.31
C PRO A 196 20.39 6.98 -18.45
N GLY A 197 20.36 5.72 -18.91
CA GLY A 197 20.88 4.57 -18.19
C GLY A 197 19.83 3.86 -17.30
N VAL A 198 18.62 4.39 -17.18
CA VAL A 198 17.51 3.68 -16.51
C VAL A 198 16.76 2.81 -17.52
N THR A 199 16.65 1.52 -17.21
CA THR A 199 15.84 0.57 -18.01
C THR A 199 14.87 -0.16 -17.09
N LEU A 200 13.61 -0.23 -17.51
CA LEU A 200 12.53 -0.91 -16.78
C LEU A 200 12.06 -2.13 -17.55
N ARG A 201 11.84 -3.25 -16.84
CA ARG A 201 11.25 -4.48 -17.38
C ARG A 201 10.09 -4.92 -16.52
N PRO A 202 8.88 -5.10 -17.09
CA PRO A 202 7.75 -5.67 -16.36
C PRO A 202 8.03 -7.11 -15.93
N ILE A 203 7.50 -7.48 -14.76
CA ILE A 203 7.48 -8.86 -14.25
C ILE A 203 6.04 -9.34 -14.34
N GLU A 204 5.82 -10.40 -15.10
CA GLU A 204 4.52 -11.08 -15.12
C GLU A 204 4.29 -11.81 -13.79
N LEU A 205 3.17 -11.54 -13.17
CA LEU A 205 2.78 -12.15 -11.90
C LEU A 205 1.88 -13.37 -12.14
N LEU A 206 1.66 -14.14 -11.07
CA LEU A 206 0.86 -15.37 -11.11
C LEU A 206 -0.62 -15.12 -11.50
N ASP A 207 -1.11 -13.93 -11.29
CA ASP A 207 -2.45 -13.46 -11.69
C ASP A 207 -2.54 -13.01 -13.15
N GLY A 208 -1.42 -13.03 -13.89
CA GLY A 208 -1.29 -12.54 -15.26
C GLY A 208 -1.07 -11.03 -15.37
N GLY A 209 -1.00 -10.31 -14.25
CA GLY A 209 -0.78 -8.86 -14.22
C GLY A 209 0.70 -8.47 -14.26
N PHE A 210 0.98 -7.19 -14.53
CA PHE A 210 2.33 -6.61 -14.68
C PHE A 210 2.53 -5.40 -13.75
N GLU A 211 2.02 -5.44 -12.53
CA GLU A 211 2.09 -4.29 -11.62
C GLU A 211 3.48 -4.03 -11.02
N VAL A 212 4.41 -5.00 -11.12
CA VAL A 212 5.77 -4.88 -10.58
C VAL A 212 6.82 -5.01 -11.68
N ASN A 213 7.99 -4.43 -11.42
CA ASN A 213 9.03 -4.29 -12.44
C ASN A 213 10.41 -4.58 -11.86
N GLU A 214 11.35 -4.98 -12.74
CA GLU A 214 12.78 -4.83 -12.56
C GLU A 214 13.20 -3.47 -13.09
N VAL A 215 14.15 -2.82 -12.41
CA VAL A 215 14.73 -1.55 -12.85
C VAL A 215 16.25 -1.69 -12.82
N PHE A 216 16.90 -1.42 -13.95
CA PHE A 216 18.35 -1.48 -14.12
C PHE A 216 18.92 -0.08 -14.22
N PHE A 217 20.09 0.11 -13.63
CA PHE A 217 20.83 1.37 -13.64
C PHE A 217 22.22 1.12 -14.21
N GLU A 218 22.54 1.80 -15.31
CA GLU A 218 23.85 1.77 -15.99
C GLU A 218 24.38 3.20 -16.09
N ASP A 219 25.35 3.55 -15.24
CA ASP A 219 25.99 4.86 -15.16
C ASP A 219 24.98 6.05 -15.06
N VAL A 220 23.90 5.86 -14.31
CA VAL A 220 22.87 6.89 -14.15
C VAL A 220 23.42 8.06 -13.35
N ARG A 221 23.48 9.24 -13.98
CA ARG A 221 23.93 10.47 -13.32
C ARG A 221 22.78 11.12 -12.56
N VAL A 222 23.00 11.32 -11.27
CA VAL A 222 22.03 11.90 -10.35
C VAL A 222 22.67 13.11 -9.66
N PRO A 223 22.11 14.33 -9.80
CA PRO A 223 22.64 15.51 -9.12
C PRO A 223 22.77 15.31 -7.61
N ALA A 224 23.82 15.85 -7.03
CA ALA A 224 24.08 15.72 -5.58
C ALA A 224 22.94 16.26 -4.72
N GLU A 225 22.27 17.30 -5.19
CA GLU A 225 21.11 17.92 -4.51
C GLU A 225 19.89 16.98 -4.38
N ASN A 226 19.89 15.90 -5.14
CA ASN A 226 18.85 14.86 -5.09
C ASN A 226 19.11 13.79 -4.01
N LEU A 227 20.12 13.97 -3.16
CA LEU A 227 20.29 13.21 -1.94
C LEU A 227 19.26 13.67 -0.90
N ILE A 228 18.43 12.76 -0.42
CA ILE A 228 17.48 13.08 0.66
C ILE A 228 18.21 13.00 2.01
N GLY A 229 18.15 14.12 2.76
CA GLY A 229 18.79 14.24 4.06
C GLY A 229 20.32 14.16 3.99
N GLU A 230 20.93 13.28 4.80
CA GLU A 230 22.38 13.12 4.93
C GLU A 230 22.86 11.83 4.27
N GLU A 231 24.06 11.87 3.71
CA GLU A 231 24.76 10.70 3.20
C GLU A 231 24.92 9.62 4.27
N ASN A 232 24.77 8.35 3.88
CA ASN A 232 24.85 7.18 4.78
C ASN A 232 23.77 7.09 5.88
N ARG A 233 22.69 7.88 5.76
CA ARG A 233 21.53 7.86 6.67
C ARG A 233 20.27 7.27 6.03
N GLY A 234 20.33 6.78 4.80
CA GLY A 234 19.19 6.22 4.08
C GLY A 234 18.47 5.08 4.80
N TRP A 235 19.21 4.30 5.61
CA TRP A 235 18.60 3.25 6.45
C TRP A 235 17.68 3.81 7.53
N ASP A 236 18.03 4.95 8.14
CA ASP A 236 17.19 5.60 9.14
C ASP A 236 15.89 6.11 8.48
N TYR A 237 15.98 6.64 7.26
CA TYR A 237 14.82 7.09 6.47
C TYR A 237 13.93 5.92 6.04
N ALA A 238 14.53 4.81 5.63
CA ALA A 238 13.80 3.58 5.33
C ALA A 238 13.03 3.04 6.54
N LYS A 239 13.65 3.04 7.74
CA LYS A 239 12.96 2.65 8.99
C LYS A 239 11.79 3.57 9.33
N PHE A 240 11.97 4.88 9.15
CA PHE A 240 10.91 5.86 9.36
C PHE A 240 9.73 5.61 8.42
N LEU A 241 10.00 5.43 7.12
CA LEU A 241 9.02 5.12 6.09
C LEU A 241 8.24 3.83 6.43
N LEU A 242 8.96 2.73 6.66
CA LEU A 242 8.36 1.42 6.97
C LEU A 242 7.58 1.41 8.29
N GLY A 243 7.89 2.30 9.22
CA GLY A 243 7.17 2.47 10.49
C GLY A 243 5.78 3.08 10.28
N ASN A 244 5.64 4.02 9.36
CA ASN A 244 4.40 4.73 9.08
C ASN A 244 3.41 3.90 8.23
N GLU A 245 3.92 3.00 7.39
CA GLU A 245 3.13 2.21 6.44
C GLU A 245 2.26 1.12 7.12
N ARG A 246 2.73 0.53 8.20
CA ARG A 246 2.18 -0.73 8.78
C ARG A 246 0.72 -0.66 9.20
N VAL A 247 0.22 0.48 9.66
CA VAL A 247 -1.20 0.65 10.04
C VAL A 247 -2.10 0.60 8.80
N GLY A 248 -1.62 1.13 7.67
CA GLY A 248 -2.32 1.10 6.38
C GLY A 248 -2.47 -0.29 5.78
N ILE A 249 -1.47 -1.16 5.97
CA ILE A 249 -1.41 -2.50 5.39
C ILE A 249 -2.52 -3.43 5.92
N ALA A 250 -3.06 -3.17 7.12
CA ALA A 250 -4.15 -3.98 7.67
C ALA A 250 -5.43 -3.95 6.82
N ARG A 251 -5.68 -2.88 6.05
CA ARG A 251 -6.77 -2.71 5.07
C ARG A 251 -8.14 -3.18 5.57
N VAL A 252 -8.48 -2.81 6.80
CA VAL A 252 -9.71 -3.26 7.50
C VAL A 252 -10.96 -2.98 6.67
N GLY A 253 -11.13 -1.75 6.17
CA GLY A 253 -12.31 -1.35 5.38
C GLY A 253 -12.40 -2.09 4.04
N ALA A 254 -11.26 -2.30 3.34
CA ALA A 254 -11.24 -3.05 2.09
C ALA A 254 -11.61 -4.52 2.33
N THR A 255 -11.05 -5.16 3.37
CA THR A 255 -11.39 -6.55 3.73
C THR A 255 -12.87 -6.67 4.13
N LYS A 256 -13.41 -5.67 4.85
CA LYS A 256 -14.84 -5.60 5.20
C LYS A 256 -15.72 -5.55 3.94
N ARG A 257 -15.36 -4.73 2.97
CA ARG A 257 -16.06 -4.65 1.68
C ARG A 257 -16.02 -5.99 0.94
N MET A 258 -14.85 -6.65 0.84
CA MET A 258 -14.72 -7.98 0.21
C MET A 258 -15.65 -9.03 0.84
N ILE A 259 -15.75 -9.08 2.18
CA ILE A 259 -16.63 -10.01 2.89
C ILE A 259 -18.10 -9.67 2.60
N VAL A 260 -18.48 -8.39 2.58
CA VAL A 260 -19.84 -7.95 2.25
C VAL A 260 -20.20 -8.36 0.82
N ASP A 261 -19.31 -8.16 -0.14
CA ASP A 261 -19.52 -8.55 -1.53
C ASP A 261 -19.67 -10.08 -1.65
N ALA A 262 -18.78 -10.85 -1.01
CA ALA A 262 -18.88 -12.31 -0.99
C ALA A 262 -20.25 -12.79 -0.44
N LYS A 263 -20.77 -12.14 0.62
CA LYS A 263 -22.12 -12.45 1.17
C LYS A 263 -23.22 -12.15 0.16
N GLN A 264 -23.15 -11.03 -0.53
CA GLN A 264 -24.14 -10.65 -1.54
C GLN A 264 -24.14 -11.65 -2.71
N ARG A 265 -22.93 -12.03 -3.19
CA ARG A 265 -22.79 -13.05 -4.25
C ARG A 265 -23.31 -14.41 -3.79
N ALA A 266 -22.94 -14.85 -2.59
CA ALA A 266 -23.41 -16.12 -2.04
C ALA A 266 -24.95 -16.17 -1.85
N ALA A 267 -25.59 -15.04 -1.59
CA ALA A 267 -27.06 -14.95 -1.52
C ALA A 267 -27.73 -15.10 -2.91
N GLY A 268 -27.02 -14.71 -3.98
CA GLY A 268 -27.52 -14.82 -5.37
C GLY A 268 -27.25 -16.16 -6.05
N ILE A 269 -26.35 -16.99 -5.48
CA ILE A 269 -25.99 -18.30 -6.05
C ILE A 269 -26.83 -19.40 -5.41
N THR A 270 -27.38 -20.31 -6.22
CA THR A 270 -28.12 -21.49 -5.74
C THR A 270 -27.23 -22.72 -5.75
N SER A 271 -27.13 -23.40 -4.60
CA SER A 271 -26.44 -24.67 -4.43
C SER A 271 -27.36 -25.65 -3.71
N GLY A 272 -27.58 -26.83 -4.30
CA GLY A 272 -28.48 -27.83 -3.71
C GLY A 272 -29.92 -27.34 -3.54
N GLY A 273 -30.42 -26.42 -4.38
CA GLY A 273 -31.79 -25.87 -4.34
C GLY A 273 -32.00 -24.76 -3.28
N ARG A 274 -30.93 -24.24 -2.67
CA ARG A 274 -30.97 -23.15 -1.69
C ARG A 274 -29.89 -22.12 -2.00
N PRO A 275 -30.04 -20.85 -1.57
CA PRO A 275 -28.96 -19.87 -1.62
C PRO A 275 -27.69 -20.39 -0.93
N LEU A 276 -26.53 -20.21 -1.55
CA LEU A 276 -25.24 -20.68 -0.99
C LEU A 276 -24.95 -20.09 0.39
N ILE A 277 -25.40 -18.87 0.66
CA ILE A 277 -25.27 -18.22 1.97
C ILE A 277 -26.02 -18.97 3.10
N GLU A 278 -26.99 -19.84 2.77
CA GLU A 278 -27.71 -20.68 3.73
C GLU A 278 -27.00 -22.00 4.04
N ASP A 279 -25.96 -22.35 3.26
CA ASP A 279 -25.14 -23.51 3.55
C ASP A 279 -24.43 -23.34 4.92
N PRO A 280 -24.55 -24.32 5.83
CA PRO A 280 -23.99 -24.21 7.19
C PRO A 280 -22.48 -24.00 7.20
N SER A 281 -21.71 -24.60 6.28
CA SER A 281 -20.27 -24.46 6.21
C SER A 281 -19.86 -23.07 5.69
N MET A 282 -20.54 -22.58 4.67
CA MET A 282 -20.36 -21.21 4.16
C MET A 282 -20.67 -20.17 5.24
N ARG A 283 -21.78 -20.32 5.95
CA ARG A 283 -22.15 -19.43 7.06
C ARG A 283 -21.12 -19.44 8.19
N ALA A 284 -20.63 -20.61 8.57
CA ALA A 284 -19.62 -20.73 9.62
C ALA A 284 -18.32 -20.03 9.20
N ARG A 285 -17.89 -20.19 7.95
CA ARG A 285 -16.70 -19.55 7.43
C ARG A 285 -16.82 -18.03 7.37
N ILE A 286 -17.95 -17.51 6.88
CA ILE A 286 -18.22 -16.07 6.86
C ILE A 286 -18.20 -15.52 8.29
N ALA A 287 -18.90 -16.15 9.23
CA ALA A 287 -18.96 -15.72 10.62
C ALA A 287 -17.56 -15.72 11.29
N GLN A 288 -16.71 -16.69 10.97
CA GLN A 288 -15.34 -16.72 11.46
C GLN A 288 -14.54 -15.51 10.96
N LEU A 289 -14.60 -15.23 9.65
CA LEU A 289 -13.90 -14.09 9.06
C LEU A 289 -14.40 -12.74 9.61
N GLU A 290 -15.72 -12.58 9.80
CA GLU A 290 -16.30 -11.39 10.41
C GLU A 290 -15.83 -11.19 11.85
N ASN A 291 -15.75 -12.26 12.66
CA ASN A 291 -15.24 -12.20 14.02
C ASN A 291 -13.75 -11.84 14.09
N GLU A 292 -12.95 -12.42 13.21
CA GLU A 292 -11.51 -12.11 13.12
C GLU A 292 -11.28 -10.68 12.63
N LEU A 293 -12.09 -10.22 11.68
CA LEU A 293 -12.02 -8.84 11.19
C LEU A 293 -12.41 -7.83 12.27
N LEU A 294 -13.47 -8.10 13.05
CA LEU A 294 -13.85 -7.26 14.19
C LEU A 294 -12.72 -7.20 15.23
N SER A 295 -12.06 -8.32 15.50
CA SER A 295 -10.92 -8.38 16.42
C SER A 295 -9.75 -7.55 15.91
N LEU A 296 -9.48 -7.59 14.59
CA LEU A 296 -8.45 -6.77 13.93
C LEU A 296 -8.80 -5.28 13.99
N GLU A 297 -10.05 -4.91 13.71
CA GLU A 297 -10.55 -3.53 13.77
C GLU A 297 -10.37 -2.94 15.18
N LEU A 298 -10.81 -3.65 16.22
CA LEU A 298 -10.62 -3.23 17.62
C LEU A 298 -9.14 -3.12 17.99
N THR A 299 -8.30 -4.01 17.48
CA THR A 299 -6.85 -3.93 17.68
C THR A 299 -6.26 -2.72 16.96
N ALA A 300 -6.68 -2.43 15.74
CA ALA A 300 -6.25 -1.25 14.98
C ALA A 300 -6.61 0.05 15.72
N LEU A 301 -7.86 0.18 16.19
CA LEU A 301 -8.31 1.32 16.98
C LEU A 301 -7.47 1.50 18.25
N ARG A 302 -7.15 0.40 18.96
CA ARG A 302 -6.30 0.45 20.16
C ARG A 302 -4.86 0.86 19.84
N VAL A 303 -4.28 0.34 18.77
CA VAL A 303 -2.92 0.69 18.34
C VAL A 303 -2.84 2.17 17.96
N VAL A 304 -3.81 2.65 17.20
CA VAL A 304 -3.89 4.04 16.74
C VAL A 304 -4.10 4.99 17.91
N SER A 305 -5.02 4.67 18.85
CA SER A 305 -5.29 5.52 20.03
C SER A 305 -4.12 5.60 21.03
N ASN A 306 -3.25 4.60 21.03
CA ASN A 306 -2.08 4.56 21.92
C ASN A 306 -0.77 5.02 21.24
N SER A 307 -0.84 5.50 20.00
CA SER A 307 0.32 6.05 19.29
C SER A 307 0.52 7.51 19.73
N SER A 308 1.25 7.72 20.82
CA SER A 308 1.78 9.02 21.23
C SER A 308 3.22 9.15 20.72
N ASP A 309 3.66 10.37 20.41
CA ASP A 309 5.05 10.78 20.15
C ASP A 309 5.67 10.38 18.80
N GLY A 310 4.86 10.05 17.78
CA GLY A 310 5.41 9.78 16.43
C GLY A 310 6.32 8.55 16.33
N LYS A 311 6.40 7.72 17.39
CA LYS A 311 7.17 6.47 17.37
C LYS A 311 6.31 5.31 16.86
N PRO A 312 6.86 4.42 16.02
CA PRO A 312 6.15 3.23 15.57
C PRO A 312 5.71 2.38 16.76
N ASN A 313 4.42 2.08 16.88
CA ASN A 313 3.92 1.16 17.89
C ASN A 313 4.26 -0.29 17.47
N PRO A 314 4.99 -1.08 18.29
CA PRO A 314 5.32 -2.47 17.93
C PRO A 314 4.09 -3.33 17.59
N ALA A 315 2.93 -3.03 18.18
CA ALA A 315 1.67 -3.73 17.88
C ALA A 315 1.19 -3.52 16.42
N SER A 316 1.74 -2.56 15.66
CA SER A 316 1.51 -2.45 14.22
C SER A 316 1.96 -3.70 13.46
N SER A 317 2.94 -4.45 13.98
CA SER A 317 3.33 -5.75 13.42
C SER A 317 2.23 -6.81 13.54
N VAL A 318 1.42 -6.77 14.59
CA VAL A 318 0.23 -7.62 14.74
C VAL A 318 -0.81 -7.27 13.69
N LEU A 319 -1.02 -5.97 13.44
CA LEU A 319 -1.96 -5.49 12.42
C LEU A 319 -1.55 -5.97 11.02
N LYS A 320 -0.27 -5.86 10.67
CA LYS A 320 0.24 -6.34 9.38
C LYS A 320 0.09 -7.85 9.26
N LEU A 321 0.48 -8.61 10.27
CA LEU A 321 0.40 -10.07 10.28
C LEU A 321 -1.04 -10.53 10.08
N ARG A 322 -1.95 -10.11 10.96
CA ARG A 322 -3.36 -10.54 10.90
C ARG A 322 -4.12 -9.93 9.73
N GLY A 323 -3.83 -8.69 9.36
CA GLY A 323 -4.43 -8.04 8.21
C GLY A 323 -4.11 -8.77 6.90
N SER A 324 -2.84 -9.17 6.69
CA SER A 324 -2.46 -9.93 5.50
C SER A 324 -3.12 -11.31 5.44
N GLU A 325 -3.23 -12.02 6.57
CA GLU A 325 -3.91 -13.32 6.65
C GLU A 325 -5.41 -13.18 6.33
N LEU A 326 -6.07 -12.15 6.86
CA LEU A 326 -7.49 -11.89 6.59
C LEU A 326 -7.77 -11.48 5.15
N GLN A 327 -6.93 -10.64 4.56
CA GLN A 327 -7.02 -10.30 3.13
C GLN A 327 -6.93 -11.56 2.26
N GLN A 328 -5.99 -12.45 2.54
CA GLN A 328 -5.87 -13.73 1.83
C GLN A 328 -7.10 -14.61 2.01
N ALA A 329 -7.63 -14.70 3.22
CA ALA A 329 -8.83 -15.50 3.50
C ALA A 329 -10.11 -14.90 2.89
N ALA A 330 -10.20 -13.57 2.78
CA ALA A 330 -11.33 -12.91 2.14
C ALA A 330 -11.34 -13.14 0.61
N THR A 331 -10.18 -13.06 -0.04
CA THR A 331 -10.07 -13.38 -1.48
C THR A 331 -10.31 -14.88 -1.75
N GLU A 332 -9.89 -15.77 -0.86
CA GLU A 332 -10.19 -17.20 -0.95
C GLU A 332 -11.69 -17.47 -0.77
N LEU A 333 -12.37 -16.75 0.15
CA LEU A 333 -13.83 -16.85 0.30
C LEU A 333 -14.55 -16.50 -1.01
N MET A 334 -14.07 -15.48 -1.76
CA MET A 334 -14.68 -15.11 -3.03
C MET A 334 -14.50 -16.21 -4.11
N VAL A 335 -13.34 -16.87 -4.15
CA VAL A 335 -13.11 -18.05 -5.02
C VAL A 335 -14.08 -19.19 -4.67
N ASP A 336 -14.27 -19.48 -3.39
CA ASP A 336 -15.22 -20.53 -2.97
C ASP A 336 -16.68 -20.17 -3.30
N VAL A 337 -17.05 -18.89 -3.18
CA VAL A 337 -18.39 -18.41 -3.58
C VAL A 337 -18.58 -18.55 -5.09
N ALA A 338 -17.56 -18.21 -5.88
CA ALA A 338 -17.61 -18.34 -7.33
C ALA A 338 -17.61 -19.82 -7.79
N GLY A 339 -16.99 -20.70 -6.99
CA GLY A 339 -16.89 -22.13 -7.30
C GLY A 339 -16.24 -22.37 -8.68
N PRO A 340 -16.80 -23.28 -9.51
CA PRO A 340 -16.25 -23.55 -10.84
C PRO A 340 -16.18 -22.34 -11.78
N LEU A 341 -16.99 -21.29 -11.56
CA LEU A 341 -16.99 -20.07 -12.39
C LEU A 341 -15.69 -19.27 -12.23
N SER A 342 -14.98 -19.43 -11.11
CA SER A 342 -13.69 -18.77 -10.85
C SER A 342 -12.54 -19.30 -11.72
N LEU A 343 -12.73 -20.42 -12.41
CA LEU A 343 -11.73 -21.00 -13.33
C LEU A 343 -11.74 -20.34 -14.71
N ALA A 344 -12.79 -19.57 -15.05
CA ALA A 344 -12.85 -18.86 -16.31
C ALA A 344 -11.87 -17.69 -16.34
N SER A 345 -11.06 -17.62 -17.40
CA SER A 345 -10.08 -16.56 -17.62
C SER A 345 -10.68 -15.40 -18.42
N PHE A 346 -10.12 -14.19 -18.27
CA PHE A 346 -10.42 -13.08 -19.17
C PHE A 346 -9.92 -13.32 -20.61
N ALA A 347 -8.93 -14.19 -20.79
CA ALA A 347 -8.40 -14.57 -22.08
C ALA A 347 -9.30 -15.58 -22.84
N ASP A 348 -10.31 -16.15 -22.16
CA ASP A 348 -11.21 -17.13 -22.77
C ASP A 348 -12.36 -16.39 -23.49
N ASP A 349 -12.30 -16.30 -24.82
CA ASP A 349 -13.34 -15.67 -25.64
C ASP A 349 -14.72 -16.34 -25.47
N ASP A 350 -14.74 -17.64 -25.13
CA ASP A 350 -15.95 -18.44 -24.90
C ASP A 350 -16.57 -18.25 -23.50
N ALA A 351 -15.91 -17.53 -22.60
CA ALA A 351 -16.36 -17.34 -21.20
C ALA A 351 -17.29 -16.12 -21.01
N THR A 352 -17.93 -15.65 -22.07
CA THR A 352 -18.79 -14.43 -22.04
C THR A 352 -20.00 -14.56 -21.12
N ASP A 353 -20.46 -15.78 -20.86
CA ASP A 353 -21.61 -16.05 -19.98
C ASP A 353 -21.22 -16.11 -18.49
N VAL A 354 -19.92 -16.09 -18.17
CA VAL A 354 -19.45 -16.09 -16.77
C VAL A 354 -19.42 -14.66 -16.26
N PRO A 355 -20.09 -14.37 -15.12
CA PRO A 355 -20.09 -13.04 -14.54
C PRO A 355 -18.68 -12.52 -14.25
N GLU A 356 -18.42 -11.26 -14.55
CA GLU A 356 -17.11 -10.61 -14.37
C GLU A 356 -16.54 -10.82 -12.97
N TRP A 357 -17.34 -10.64 -11.91
CA TRP A 357 -16.91 -10.82 -10.54
C TRP A 357 -16.36 -12.24 -10.24
N ALA A 358 -16.86 -13.27 -10.93
CA ALA A 358 -16.35 -14.62 -10.76
C ALA A 358 -15.03 -14.83 -11.53
N ARG A 359 -14.86 -14.17 -12.67
CA ARG A 359 -13.63 -14.23 -13.49
C ARG A 359 -12.45 -13.53 -12.81
N VAL A 360 -12.69 -12.48 -12.03
CA VAL A 360 -11.64 -11.78 -11.28
C VAL A 360 -11.27 -12.48 -9.96
N ALA A 361 -12.10 -13.40 -9.46
CA ALA A 361 -11.90 -14.02 -8.15
C ALA A 361 -10.56 -14.76 -8.03
N THR A 362 -10.21 -15.59 -9.02
CA THR A 362 -8.93 -16.34 -9.01
C THR A 362 -7.72 -15.43 -9.23
N PRO A 363 -7.67 -14.53 -10.22
CA PRO A 363 -6.59 -13.56 -10.35
C PRO A 363 -6.36 -12.77 -9.05
N GLU A 364 -7.41 -12.26 -8.42
CA GLU A 364 -7.30 -11.53 -7.16
C GLU A 364 -6.74 -12.42 -6.03
N PHE A 365 -7.27 -13.63 -5.87
CA PHE A 365 -6.73 -14.59 -4.90
C PHE A 365 -5.24 -14.84 -5.10
N LEU A 366 -4.78 -15.03 -6.34
CA LEU A 366 -3.38 -15.24 -6.67
C LEU A 366 -2.54 -13.99 -6.39
N ASN A 367 -3.01 -12.80 -6.76
CA ASN A 367 -2.35 -11.53 -6.49
C ASN A 367 -2.16 -11.29 -4.99
N TYR A 368 -3.17 -11.57 -4.17
CA TYR A 368 -3.09 -11.36 -2.71
C TYR A 368 -2.17 -12.36 -1.98
N ARG A 369 -1.59 -13.37 -2.64
CA ARG A 369 -0.58 -14.25 -1.98
C ARG A 369 0.67 -13.47 -1.56
N LYS A 370 1.02 -12.39 -2.26
CA LYS A 370 2.17 -11.53 -1.96
C LYS A 370 1.99 -10.63 -0.73
N VAL A 371 0.76 -10.38 -0.24
CA VAL A 371 0.53 -9.46 0.89
C VAL A 371 1.17 -9.94 2.21
N SER A 372 1.46 -11.23 2.34
CA SER A 372 2.23 -11.78 3.46
C SER A 372 3.74 -11.59 3.33
N ILE A 373 4.23 -11.12 2.18
CA ILE A 373 5.66 -11.01 1.86
C ILE A 373 6.12 -9.54 1.92
N TYR A 374 5.46 -8.64 1.19
CA TYR A 374 5.87 -7.23 1.13
C TYR A 374 5.58 -6.47 2.45
N GLY A 375 6.18 -5.30 2.62
CA GLY A 375 6.04 -4.50 3.85
C GLY A 375 6.65 -5.19 5.09
N GLY A 376 7.65 -6.05 4.88
CA GLY A 376 8.22 -6.97 5.85
C GLY A 376 7.39 -8.24 5.98
N SER A 377 7.99 -9.39 5.67
CA SER A 377 7.28 -10.68 5.64
C SER A 377 6.63 -11.01 6.99
N ASN A 378 5.63 -11.89 6.96
CA ASN A 378 4.95 -12.32 8.18
C ASN A 378 5.93 -12.96 9.18
N GLU A 379 7.03 -13.59 8.73
CA GLU A 379 8.12 -14.11 9.57
C GLU A 379 8.86 -12.98 10.27
N VAL A 380 9.20 -11.91 9.53
CA VAL A 380 9.82 -10.71 10.11
C VAL A 380 8.89 -10.06 11.13
N GLN A 381 7.58 -9.98 10.87
CA GLN A 381 6.61 -9.45 11.82
C GLN A 381 6.56 -10.30 13.10
N ARG A 382 6.56 -11.64 12.98
CA ARG A 382 6.63 -12.55 14.14
C ARG A 382 7.90 -12.34 14.95
N THR A 383 9.04 -12.16 14.30
CA THR A 383 10.32 -11.86 14.98
C THR A 383 10.26 -10.53 15.74
N ILE A 384 9.67 -9.48 15.13
CA ILE A 384 9.49 -8.19 15.80
C ILE A 384 8.57 -8.34 17.02
N ILE A 385 7.43 -9.05 16.87
CA ILE A 385 6.50 -9.31 17.98
C ILE A 385 7.22 -10.05 19.11
N ALA A 386 7.96 -11.12 18.79
CA ALA A 386 8.69 -11.91 19.76
C ALA A 386 9.69 -11.04 20.55
N GLY A 387 10.55 -10.30 19.86
CA GLY A 387 11.59 -9.50 20.50
C GLY A 387 11.07 -8.26 21.22
N THR A 388 10.09 -7.53 20.66
CA THR A 388 9.69 -6.22 21.19
C THR A 388 8.46 -6.26 22.10
N ILE A 389 7.57 -7.24 21.93
CA ILE A 389 6.32 -7.35 22.72
C ILE A 389 6.45 -8.44 23.76
N LEU A 390 7.00 -9.61 23.41
CA LEU A 390 7.10 -10.75 24.30
C LEU A 390 8.42 -10.81 25.08
N GLY A 391 9.45 -10.09 24.63
CA GLY A 391 10.77 -10.06 25.28
C GLY A 391 11.58 -11.38 25.11
N LEU A 392 11.33 -12.11 24.01
CA LEU A 392 11.99 -13.38 23.68
C LEU A 392 13.24 -13.17 22.83
#